data_5ba2987f28e124b415ac01517db68299
#
_entry.id   5ba2987f28e124b415ac01517db68299
#
_cell.length_a   1.000
_cell.length_b   1.000
_cell.length_c   1.000
_cell.angle_alpha   90.00
_cell.angle_beta   90.00
_cell.angle_gamma   90.00
#
_symmetry.space_group_name_H-M   'P 1'
#
loop_
_entity.id
_entity.type
_entity.pdbx_description
1 polymer ?
#
loop_
_entity_poly.entity_id
_entity_poly.type
_entity_poly.pdbx_seq_one_letter_code
_entity_poly.pdbx_strand_id
1 'polypeptide(L)'
;MLTLTRTFRRVLGQRATEPAAAKTATARLGVLETPPIDIAANDPILAYFHAGSGAVPIDELQLDSPAVRALRGAGVKLVVPLISQGELIGLLNLGRRLSDQDYSTDDRRLLEKLAAQASPAVRVAQLVREQEAEVRARERISQELRVAQLIQQQFLPKTVPNLPGWQVAAFYRAAAEVGGDFYDFIELPEGKIGLIVGDVTGHGVPAALVMATTRSVLRSEAPRLVAPGAVLARVNDFLNNDIPQNMFVTCLYAVLDPKTGSLVYANAGHDLPFVRRGDTVEELRATGMPLGAMPGMKYDEKEATLNPGDVILLHSDGVAEAHDPQRQMFGFPRMRKLVGELGSGHELIDGLLESLHHFTGPSWEQEDDITLVTLARSPAGGDSERVLTEFEESSAPGNERRIMDRVAAAVGDLGLSQKRFERLKTAVSEAAMNAIEHGNRLNVELPVHVRVTVSGDELVVRIVDNGGGRDIPEPEIPDLEAKLEGLQKPRGWGLFLIKNMVDDMRLHTTNMHHSIELVMKLDPKEGADQ
;
A
#
# COMPACT_ATOMS: atom_id res chain seq x y z
N MET A 1 -13.22 -39.62 -36.52
CA MET A 1 -12.49 -38.37 -36.34
C MET A 1 -13.35 -37.43 -35.54
N LEU A 2 -12.96 -37.11 -34.32
CA LEU A 2 -13.73 -36.26 -33.39
C LEU A 2 -12.98 -34.92 -33.24
N THR A 3 -13.59 -33.82 -33.64
CA THR A 3 -13.05 -32.48 -33.39
C THR A 3 -14.08 -31.66 -32.64
N LEU A 4 -13.69 -31.07 -31.52
CA LEU A 4 -14.51 -30.14 -30.74
C LEU A 4 -14.23 -28.71 -31.24
N THR A 5 -15.24 -28.02 -31.77
CA THR A 5 -15.16 -26.61 -32.13
C THR A 5 -15.66 -25.78 -30.94
N ARG A 6 -14.84 -24.85 -30.46
CA ARG A 6 -15.20 -23.94 -29.38
C ARG A 6 -15.99 -22.75 -29.93
N THR A 7 -17.10 -22.44 -29.29
CA THR A 7 -17.82 -21.18 -29.48
C THR A 7 -17.26 -20.17 -28.47
N PHE A 8 -16.54 -19.17 -28.92
CA PHE A 8 -16.06 -18.08 -28.04
C PHE A 8 -17.03 -16.91 -28.10
N ARG A 9 -17.62 -16.57 -26.98
CA ARG A 9 -18.27 -15.29 -26.79
C ARG A 9 -17.17 -14.27 -26.46
N ARG A 10 -16.77 -13.48 -27.43
CA ARG A 10 -15.81 -12.40 -27.24
C ARG A 10 -16.54 -11.18 -26.69
N VAL A 11 -16.38 -10.90 -25.38
CA VAL A 11 -16.61 -9.59 -24.81
C VAL A 11 -15.25 -8.94 -24.66
N LEU A 12 -15.04 -7.83 -25.41
CA LEU A 12 -13.90 -6.89 -25.34
C LEU A 12 -12.48 -7.40 -25.69
N GLY A 13 -12.08 -7.06 -26.87
CA GLY A 13 -10.81 -6.56 -27.39
C GLY A 13 -9.47 -6.89 -26.76
N GLN A 14 -9.11 -8.16 -26.47
CA GLN A 14 -7.70 -8.48 -26.20
C GLN A 14 -7.27 -9.74 -26.97
N ARG A 15 -6.20 -9.62 -27.79
CA ARG A 15 -5.50 -10.74 -28.41
C ARG A 15 -4.71 -11.47 -27.32
N ALA A 16 -5.15 -12.68 -26.96
CA ALA A 16 -4.36 -13.58 -26.12
C ALA A 16 -3.38 -14.36 -27.00
N THR A 17 -2.09 -14.22 -26.73
CA THR A 17 -1.03 -15.09 -27.24
C THR A 17 -1.04 -16.40 -26.45
N GLU A 18 -1.16 -17.53 -27.13
CA GLU A 18 -1.13 -18.88 -26.51
C GLU A 18 0.26 -19.24 -25.98
N PRO A 19 0.37 -19.91 -24.82
CA PRO A 19 1.61 -20.53 -24.39
C PRO A 19 1.77 -21.95 -24.98
N ALA A 20 2.97 -22.24 -25.46
CA ALA A 20 3.40 -23.40 -26.23
C ALA A 20 3.56 -24.74 -25.45
N ALA A 21 2.64 -25.10 -24.56
CA ALA A 21 2.81 -26.27 -23.67
C ALA A 21 1.74 -27.38 -23.75
N ALA A 22 1.01 -27.54 -24.85
CA ALA A 22 -0.04 -28.58 -24.96
C ALA A 22 0.20 -29.60 -26.09
N LYS A 23 1.45 -29.92 -26.41
CA LYS A 23 1.76 -30.83 -27.57
C LYS A 23 1.94 -32.32 -27.25
N THR A 24 1.74 -32.82 -26.04
CA THR A 24 2.26 -34.15 -25.69
C THR A 24 1.20 -35.24 -25.40
N ALA A 25 -0.11 -35.02 -25.52
CA ALA A 25 -1.11 -36.03 -25.11
C ALA A 25 -2.00 -36.61 -26.24
N THR A 26 -1.89 -36.15 -27.48
CA THR A 26 -2.85 -36.46 -28.58
C THR A 26 -2.42 -37.55 -29.56
N ALA A 27 -1.27 -38.18 -29.37
CA ALA A 27 -0.66 -39.08 -30.37
C ALA A 27 -1.20 -40.54 -30.38
N ARG A 28 -2.28 -40.90 -29.64
CA ARG A 28 -2.79 -42.30 -29.56
C ARG A 28 -4.19 -42.55 -30.11
N LEU A 29 -4.91 -41.58 -30.56
CA LEU A 29 -6.28 -41.72 -31.09
C LEU A 29 -6.40 -40.95 -32.42
N GLY A 30 -5.85 -41.36 -33.49
CA GLY A 30 -6.09 -40.92 -34.88
C GLY A 30 -6.88 -39.59 -35.09
N VAL A 31 -6.71 -38.63 -34.23
CA VAL A 31 -7.36 -37.31 -34.25
C VAL A 31 -6.52 -36.44 -35.16
N LEU A 32 -7.03 -36.10 -36.35
CA LEU A 32 -6.46 -35.05 -37.19
C LEU A 32 -6.66 -33.71 -36.40
N GLU A 33 -5.55 -33.07 -36.03
CA GLU A 33 -5.58 -31.70 -35.53
C GLU A 33 -5.97 -30.78 -36.70
N THR A 34 -7.27 -30.57 -36.87
CA THR A 34 -7.73 -29.42 -37.66
C THR A 34 -7.66 -28.19 -36.76
N PRO A 35 -7.17 -27.04 -37.27
CA PRO A 35 -7.18 -25.81 -36.48
C PRO A 35 -8.61 -25.54 -35.96
N PRO A 36 -8.76 -25.02 -34.74
CA PRO A 36 -10.07 -24.72 -34.18
C PRO A 36 -10.79 -23.74 -35.12
N ILE A 37 -11.99 -24.12 -35.57
CA ILE A 37 -12.82 -23.24 -36.41
C ILE A 37 -13.46 -22.24 -35.46
N ASP A 38 -13.10 -20.96 -35.61
CA ASP A 38 -13.68 -19.86 -34.85
C ASP A 38 -15.03 -19.49 -35.49
N ILE A 39 -16.12 -19.61 -34.72
CA ILE A 39 -17.47 -19.29 -35.17
C ILE A 39 -17.84 -17.93 -34.59
N ALA A 40 -18.03 -16.95 -35.49
CA ALA A 40 -18.43 -15.61 -35.08
C ALA A 40 -19.77 -15.61 -34.32
N ALA A 41 -19.93 -14.76 -33.32
CA ALA A 41 -21.13 -14.72 -32.46
C ALA A 41 -22.44 -14.42 -33.22
N ASN A 42 -22.34 -13.87 -34.43
CA ASN A 42 -23.47 -13.58 -35.33
C ASN A 42 -23.58 -14.56 -36.50
N ASP A 43 -22.84 -15.69 -36.48
CA ASP A 43 -22.89 -16.67 -37.57
C ASP A 43 -24.26 -17.36 -37.60
N PRO A 44 -24.90 -17.50 -38.80
CA PRO A 44 -26.21 -18.15 -38.93
C PRO A 44 -26.27 -19.59 -38.40
N ILE A 45 -25.16 -20.30 -38.32
CA ILE A 45 -25.08 -21.66 -37.75
C ILE A 45 -25.51 -21.71 -36.29
N LEU A 46 -25.23 -20.65 -35.51
CA LEU A 46 -25.61 -20.58 -34.12
C LEU A 46 -27.13 -20.47 -33.97
N ALA A 47 -27.76 -19.61 -34.75
CA ALA A 47 -29.22 -19.47 -34.76
C ALA A 47 -29.91 -20.76 -35.22
N TYR A 48 -29.35 -21.47 -36.19
CA TYR A 48 -29.86 -22.74 -36.64
C TYR A 48 -29.90 -23.79 -35.49
N PHE A 49 -28.79 -23.94 -34.77
CA PHE A 49 -28.70 -24.92 -33.69
C PHE A 49 -29.42 -24.46 -32.39
N HIS A 50 -29.70 -23.19 -32.24
CA HIS A 50 -30.60 -22.70 -31.19
C HIS A 50 -32.07 -23.05 -31.45
N ALA A 51 -32.48 -23.08 -32.73
CA ALA A 51 -33.84 -23.39 -33.12
C ALA A 51 -34.13 -24.89 -33.25
N GLY A 52 -33.09 -25.71 -33.46
CA GLY A 52 -33.20 -27.16 -33.60
C GLY A 52 -32.01 -27.91 -33.03
N SER A 53 -32.24 -29.03 -32.36
CA SER A 53 -31.26 -29.72 -31.51
C SER A 53 -30.76 -31.06 -32.03
N GLY A 54 -30.83 -31.33 -33.32
CA GLY A 54 -30.43 -32.62 -33.89
C GLY A 54 -29.02 -32.65 -34.50
N ALA A 55 -28.50 -33.87 -34.73
CA ALA A 55 -27.29 -34.08 -35.48
C ALA A 55 -27.59 -33.89 -36.99
N VAL A 56 -26.87 -33.00 -37.63
CA VAL A 56 -27.14 -32.58 -39.01
C VAL A 56 -25.95 -32.85 -39.92
N PRO A 57 -26.14 -33.58 -41.06
CA PRO A 57 -25.12 -33.67 -42.09
C PRO A 57 -24.75 -32.27 -42.59
N ILE A 58 -23.44 -32.01 -42.71
CA ILE A 58 -22.96 -30.69 -43.12
C ILE A 58 -23.49 -30.25 -44.52
N ASP A 59 -23.76 -31.23 -45.36
CA ASP A 59 -24.26 -31.02 -46.73
C ASP A 59 -25.74 -30.59 -46.74
N GLU A 60 -26.52 -30.90 -45.67
CA GLU A 60 -27.91 -30.48 -45.49
C GLU A 60 -28.02 -29.06 -44.93
N LEU A 61 -26.94 -28.51 -44.37
CA LEU A 61 -26.90 -27.13 -43.88
C LEU A 61 -26.80 -26.13 -45.04
N GLN A 62 -27.93 -25.71 -45.59
CA GLN A 62 -28.01 -24.67 -46.61
C GLN A 62 -27.99 -23.26 -45.99
N LEU A 63 -26.89 -22.95 -45.29
CA LEU A 63 -26.69 -21.65 -44.66
C LEU A 63 -25.56 -20.90 -45.34
N ASP A 64 -25.75 -19.62 -45.60
CA ASP A 64 -24.66 -18.75 -45.99
C ASP A 64 -23.86 -18.33 -44.76
N SER A 65 -23.00 -19.22 -44.34
CA SER A 65 -22.20 -19.12 -43.09
C SER A 65 -20.72 -19.37 -43.40
N PRO A 66 -19.83 -18.47 -43.00
CA PRO A 66 -18.38 -18.70 -43.02
C PRO A 66 -17.99 -19.97 -42.25
N ALA A 67 -18.63 -20.23 -41.13
CA ALA A 67 -18.37 -21.42 -40.31
C ALA A 67 -18.74 -22.71 -41.06
N VAL A 68 -19.89 -22.76 -41.73
CA VAL A 68 -20.29 -23.93 -42.54
C VAL A 68 -19.31 -24.18 -43.69
N ARG A 69 -18.85 -23.11 -44.36
CA ARG A 69 -17.81 -23.24 -45.42
C ARG A 69 -16.49 -23.77 -44.88
N ALA A 70 -16.08 -23.30 -43.73
CA ALA A 70 -14.85 -23.76 -43.06
C ALA A 70 -14.97 -25.23 -42.61
N LEU A 71 -16.11 -25.64 -42.03
CA LEU A 71 -16.39 -27.02 -41.63
C LEU A 71 -16.37 -27.98 -42.82
N ARG A 72 -16.99 -27.60 -43.94
CA ARG A 72 -16.92 -28.37 -45.22
C ARG A 72 -15.49 -28.50 -45.74
N GLY A 73 -14.73 -27.38 -45.74
CA GLY A 73 -13.33 -27.38 -46.12
C GLY A 73 -12.44 -28.26 -45.26
N ALA A 74 -12.77 -28.39 -43.96
CA ALA A 74 -12.12 -29.28 -43.00
C ALA A 74 -12.55 -30.74 -43.12
N GLY A 75 -13.44 -31.11 -44.06
CA GLY A 75 -13.88 -32.47 -44.31
C GLY A 75 -14.91 -33.01 -43.28
N VAL A 76 -15.57 -32.12 -42.55
CA VAL A 76 -16.67 -32.49 -41.64
C VAL A 76 -17.84 -33.01 -42.44
N LYS A 77 -18.43 -34.14 -42.02
CA LYS A 77 -19.60 -34.76 -42.61
C LYS A 77 -20.85 -34.65 -41.76
N LEU A 78 -20.70 -34.68 -40.42
CA LEU A 78 -21.79 -34.57 -39.48
C LEU A 78 -21.43 -33.55 -38.37
N VAL A 79 -22.39 -32.69 -38.03
CA VAL A 79 -22.28 -31.75 -36.94
C VAL A 79 -23.32 -32.09 -35.86
N VAL A 80 -22.90 -32.28 -34.64
CA VAL A 80 -23.77 -32.57 -33.49
C VAL A 80 -23.66 -31.43 -32.49
N PRO A 81 -24.75 -30.69 -32.19
CA PRO A 81 -24.70 -29.61 -31.22
C PRO A 81 -24.55 -30.14 -29.79
N LEU A 82 -23.70 -29.50 -29.01
CA LEU A 82 -23.59 -29.70 -27.57
C LEU A 82 -24.42 -28.61 -26.89
N ILE A 83 -25.53 -28.99 -26.33
CA ILE A 83 -26.49 -28.07 -25.68
C ILE A 83 -26.55 -28.41 -24.19
N SER A 84 -26.38 -27.42 -23.35
CA SER A 84 -26.54 -27.51 -21.88
C SER A 84 -27.47 -26.40 -21.40
N GLN A 85 -28.55 -26.76 -20.68
CA GLN A 85 -29.56 -25.82 -20.15
C GLN A 85 -30.14 -24.89 -21.21
N GLY A 86 -30.31 -25.36 -22.46
CA GLY A 86 -30.81 -24.54 -23.57
C GLY A 86 -29.77 -23.64 -24.26
N GLU A 87 -28.54 -23.63 -23.79
CA GLU A 87 -27.42 -22.87 -24.40
C GLU A 87 -26.55 -23.80 -25.25
N LEU A 88 -26.22 -23.36 -26.47
CA LEU A 88 -25.27 -24.05 -27.34
C LEU A 88 -23.84 -23.78 -26.85
N ILE A 89 -23.19 -24.80 -26.28
CA ILE A 89 -21.86 -24.69 -25.67
C ILE A 89 -20.73 -25.12 -26.62
N GLY A 90 -21.08 -25.77 -27.72
CA GLY A 90 -20.11 -26.20 -28.71
C GLY A 90 -20.74 -27.08 -29.79
N LEU A 91 -19.90 -27.46 -30.76
CA LEU A 91 -20.26 -28.39 -31.84
C LEU A 91 -19.28 -29.56 -31.84
N LEU A 92 -19.83 -30.75 -31.89
CA LEU A 92 -19.06 -31.96 -32.11
C LEU A 92 -19.04 -32.25 -33.62
N ASN A 93 -17.85 -32.11 -34.24
CA ASN A 93 -17.68 -32.27 -35.65
C ASN A 93 -17.10 -33.67 -35.96
N LEU A 94 -17.75 -34.39 -36.86
CA LEU A 94 -17.36 -35.71 -37.28
C LEU A 94 -17.04 -35.74 -38.77
N GLY A 95 -15.90 -36.31 -39.13
CA GLY A 95 -15.49 -36.55 -40.51
C GLY A 95 -16.13 -37.80 -41.09
N ARG A 96 -15.60 -38.34 -42.23
CA ARG A 96 -16.02 -39.60 -42.78
C ARG A 96 -15.84 -40.75 -41.84
N ARG A 97 -16.77 -41.74 -41.90
CA ARG A 97 -16.60 -43.00 -41.20
C ARG A 97 -15.46 -43.81 -41.82
N LEU A 98 -14.82 -44.61 -40.97
CA LEU A 98 -13.76 -45.53 -41.47
C LEU A 98 -14.29 -46.58 -42.46
N SER A 99 -15.60 -46.87 -42.43
CA SER A 99 -16.29 -47.75 -43.37
C SER A 99 -16.70 -47.11 -44.70
N ASP A 100 -16.40 -45.83 -44.89
CA ASP A 100 -16.80 -44.97 -46.03
C ASP A 100 -18.34 -44.89 -46.26
N GLN A 101 -19.15 -45.35 -45.29
CA GLN A 101 -20.61 -45.25 -45.30
C GLN A 101 -21.07 -43.95 -44.67
N ASP A 102 -22.23 -43.43 -45.06
CA ASP A 102 -22.86 -42.29 -44.45
C ASP A 102 -23.37 -42.63 -43.03
N TYR A 103 -23.55 -41.63 -42.20
CA TYR A 103 -24.10 -41.77 -40.83
C TYR A 103 -25.60 -42.12 -40.92
N SER A 104 -25.97 -43.33 -40.44
CA SER A 104 -27.36 -43.75 -40.39
C SER A 104 -28.18 -42.94 -39.41
N THR A 105 -29.52 -43.06 -39.47
CA THR A 105 -30.43 -42.41 -38.50
C THR A 105 -30.16 -42.89 -37.09
N ASP A 106 -29.80 -44.16 -36.90
CA ASP A 106 -29.48 -44.71 -35.57
C ASP A 106 -28.13 -44.18 -35.05
N ASP A 107 -27.14 -44.03 -35.90
CA ASP A 107 -25.87 -43.38 -35.57
C ASP A 107 -26.10 -41.94 -35.06
N ARG A 108 -26.92 -41.17 -35.80
CA ARG A 108 -27.23 -39.76 -35.42
C ARG A 108 -27.93 -39.71 -34.07
N ARG A 109 -28.95 -40.56 -33.83
CA ARG A 109 -29.65 -40.62 -32.55
C ARG A 109 -28.74 -41.02 -31.39
N LEU A 110 -27.81 -41.95 -31.63
CA LEU A 110 -26.82 -42.36 -30.61
C LEU A 110 -25.88 -41.19 -30.29
N LEU A 111 -25.39 -40.47 -31.31
CA LEU A 111 -24.50 -39.33 -31.14
C LEU A 111 -25.19 -38.17 -30.45
N GLU A 112 -26.46 -37.89 -30.74
CA GLU A 112 -27.28 -36.89 -30.04
C GLU A 112 -27.41 -37.23 -28.54
N LYS A 113 -27.70 -38.51 -28.20
CA LYS A 113 -27.78 -38.91 -26.80
C LYS A 113 -26.43 -38.79 -26.08
N LEU A 114 -25.34 -39.16 -26.73
CA LEU A 114 -23.99 -39.00 -26.17
C LEU A 114 -23.62 -37.51 -26.00
N ALA A 115 -23.96 -36.67 -26.98
CA ALA A 115 -23.77 -35.25 -26.91
C ALA A 115 -24.55 -34.63 -25.75
N ALA A 116 -25.83 -34.99 -25.60
CA ALA A 116 -26.67 -34.52 -24.51
C ALA A 116 -26.13 -34.93 -23.12
N GLN A 117 -25.60 -36.18 -23.00
CA GLN A 117 -24.97 -36.63 -21.75
C GLN A 117 -23.62 -35.97 -21.48
N ALA A 118 -22.82 -35.67 -22.51
CA ALA A 118 -21.51 -35.06 -22.39
C ALA A 118 -21.57 -33.55 -22.17
N SER A 119 -22.61 -32.86 -22.68
CA SER A 119 -22.74 -31.42 -22.67
C SER A 119 -22.60 -30.79 -21.26
N PRO A 120 -23.24 -31.32 -20.19
CA PRO A 120 -23.07 -30.76 -18.86
C PRO A 120 -21.61 -30.83 -18.36
N ALA A 121 -20.91 -31.93 -18.62
CA ALA A 121 -19.52 -32.09 -18.23
C ALA A 121 -18.60 -31.15 -19.00
N VAL A 122 -18.87 -30.96 -20.31
CA VAL A 122 -18.14 -29.97 -21.14
C VAL A 122 -18.38 -28.56 -20.63
N ARG A 123 -19.61 -28.21 -20.23
CA ARG A 123 -19.95 -26.89 -19.68
C ARG A 123 -19.21 -26.63 -18.36
N VAL A 124 -19.22 -27.58 -17.45
CA VAL A 124 -18.47 -27.48 -16.19
C VAL A 124 -16.97 -27.26 -16.46
N ALA A 125 -16.39 -28.05 -17.36
CA ALA A 125 -14.98 -27.91 -17.72
C ALA A 125 -14.65 -26.54 -18.35
N GLN A 126 -15.57 -25.95 -19.12
CA GLN A 126 -15.42 -24.59 -19.65
C GLN A 126 -15.47 -23.54 -18.54
N LEU A 127 -16.47 -23.61 -17.64
CA LEU A 127 -16.61 -22.67 -16.51
C LEU A 127 -15.39 -22.71 -15.57
N VAL A 128 -14.88 -23.91 -15.26
CA VAL A 128 -13.68 -24.05 -14.44
C VAL A 128 -12.47 -23.38 -15.11
N ARG A 129 -12.29 -23.57 -16.42
CA ARG A 129 -11.18 -22.94 -17.14
C ARG A 129 -11.31 -21.41 -17.23
N GLU A 130 -12.52 -20.90 -17.42
CA GLU A 130 -12.79 -19.47 -17.42
C GLU A 130 -12.48 -18.87 -16.05
N GLN A 131 -12.91 -19.52 -14.98
CA GLN A 131 -12.64 -19.12 -13.60
C GLN A 131 -11.13 -19.15 -13.28
N GLU A 132 -10.43 -20.24 -13.66
CA GLU A 132 -8.97 -20.32 -13.49
C GLU A 132 -8.23 -19.21 -14.26
N ALA A 133 -8.68 -18.89 -15.47
CA ALA A 133 -8.07 -17.82 -16.26
C ALA A 133 -8.29 -16.44 -15.62
N GLU A 134 -9.48 -16.20 -15.06
CA GLU A 134 -9.80 -14.98 -14.32
C GLU A 134 -8.95 -14.85 -13.05
N VAL A 135 -8.86 -15.94 -12.25
CA VAL A 135 -8.01 -15.94 -11.04
C VAL A 135 -6.56 -15.64 -11.40
N ARG A 136 -5.99 -16.33 -12.40
CA ARG A 136 -4.60 -16.08 -12.84
C ARG A 136 -4.39 -14.64 -13.33
N ALA A 137 -5.38 -14.06 -14.01
CA ALA A 137 -5.30 -12.67 -14.45
C ALA A 137 -5.30 -11.70 -13.27
N ARG A 138 -6.15 -11.93 -12.28
CA ARG A 138 -6.18 -11.14 -11.02
C ARG A 138 -4.88 -11.26 -10.23
N GLU A 139 -4.35 -12.48 -10.07
CA GLU A 139 -3.07 -12.73 -9.38
C GLU A 139 -1.92 -11.99 -10.06
N ARG A 140 -1.88 -12.00 -11.39
CA ARG A 140 -0.86 -11.28 -12.15
C ARG A 140 -0.95 -9.77 -11.95
N ILE A 141 -2.14 -9.20 -12.04
CA ILE A 141 -2.36 -7.77 -11.81
C ILE A 141 -1.95 -7.39 -10.38
N SER A 142 -2.35 -8.18 -9.38
CA SER A 142 -1.97 -7.94 -7.98
C SER A 142 -0.44 -7.97 -7.79
N GLN A 143 0.27 -8.90 -8.44
CA GLN A 143 1.74 -8.95 -8.39
C GLN A 143 2.38 -7.71 -9.04
N GLU A 144 1.86 -7.27 -10.20
CA GLU A 144 2.36 -6.07 -10.89
C GLU A 144 2.14 -4.81 -10.02
N LEU A 145 0.98 -4.68 -9.36
CA LEU A 145 0.68 -3.58 -8.44
C LEU A 145 1.58 -3.60 -7.19
N ARG A 146 1.85 -4.79 -6.63
CA ARG A 146 2.77 -4.92 -5.49
C ARG A 146 4.19 -4.45 -5.84
N VAL A 147 4.67 -4.74 -7.04
CA VAL A 147 5.96 -4.21 -7.52
C VAL A 147 5.90 -2.68 -7.65
N ALA A 148 4.80 -2.12 -8.18
CA ALA A 148 4.62 -0.68 -8.27
C ALA A 148 4.62 -0.01 -6.88
N GLN A 149 3.98 -0.63 -5.88
CA GLN A 149 4.01 -0.18 -4.48
C GLN A 149 5.42 -0.13 -3.91
N LEU A 150 6.21 -1.20 -4.10
CA LEU A 150 7.60 -1.24 -3.65
C LEU A 150 8.46 -0.15 -4.31
N ILE A 151 8.22 0.14 -5.58
CA ILE A 151 8.90 1.24 -6.29
C ILE A 151 8.46 2.59 -5.71
N GLN A 152 7.15 2.80 -5.49
CA GLN A 152 6.62 4.04 -4.92
C GLN A 152 7.19 4.32 -3.54
N GLN A 153 7.29 3.31 -2.67
CA GLN A 153 7.90 3.44 -1.34
C GLN A 153 9.37 3.89 -1.39
N GLN A 154 10.09 3.63 -2.51
CA GLN A 154 11.45 4.16 -2.68
C GLN A 154 11.47 5.66 -3.00
N PHE A 155 10.38 6.22 -3.50
CA PHE A 155 10.28 7.67 -3.74
C PHE A 155 9.98 8.44 -2.46
N LEU A 156 9.30 7.86 -1.48
CA LEU A 156 9.03 8.55 -0.21
C LEU A 156 10.29 8.62 0.67
N PRO A 157 10.44 9.68 1.50
CA PRO A 157 11.55 9.79 2.43
C PRO A 157 11.60 8.60 3.38
N LYS A 158 12.76 7.94 3.46
CA LYS A 158 12.98 6.80 4.38
C LYS A 158 13.24 7.23 5.81
N THR A 159 13.68 8.46 5.99
CA THR A 159 13.97 9.06 7.29
C THR A 159 13.53 10.52 7.27
N VAL A 160 13.03 11.00 8.37
CA VAL A 160 12.76 12.42 8.56
C VAL A 160 14.06 13.19 8.86
N PRO A 161 14.17 14.47 8.51
CA PRO A 161 15.36 15.26 8.79
C PRO A 161 15.58 15.43 10.29
N ASN A 162 16.82 15.22 10.74
CA ASN A 162 17.21 15.49 12.12
C ASN A 162 17.61 16.96 12.25
N LEU A 163 16.69 17.79 12.75
CA LEU A 163 16.87 19.23 12.90
C LEU A 163 17.07 19.56 14.39
N PRO A 164 18.24 20.11 14.79
CA PRO A 164 18.47 20.50 16.19
C PRO A 164 17.41 21.47 16.70
N GLY A 165 16.77 21.15 17.81
CA GLY A 165 15.70 21.95 18.40
C GLY A 165 14.32 21.76 17.75
N TRP A 166 14.15 20.72 16.95
CA TRP A 166 12.88 20.39 16.31
C TRP A 166 12.55 18.91 16.48
N GLN A 167 11.28 18.61 16.65
CA GLN A 167 10.73 17.27 16.49
C GLN A 167 10.05 17.20 15.13
N VAL A 168 10.43 16.24 14.30
CA VAL A 168 9.83 16.01 12.98
C VAL A 168 9.27 14.60 12.95
N ALA A 169 8.02 14.46 12.53
CA ALA A 169 7.41 13.17 12.29
C ALA A 169 6.59 13.20 10.99
N ALA A 170 6.47 12.05 10.34
CA ALA A 170 5.68 11.90 9.15
C ALA A 170 4.99 10.54 9.13
N PHE A 171 3.82 10.50 8.52
CA PHE A 171 3.04 9.29 8.28
C PHE A 171 2.46 9.32 6.87
N TYR A 172 2.50 8.18 6.21
CA TYR A 172 1.89 7.96 4.90
C TYR A 172 1.24 6.58 4.84
N ARG A 173 0.03 6.52 4.32
CA ARG A 173 -0.66 5.28 4.03
C ARG A 173 -1.56 5.47 2.80
N ALA A 174 -1.26 4.71 1.75
CA ALA A 174 -2.10 4.68 0.56
C ALA A 174 -3.45 3.98 0.83
N ALA A 175 -4.52 4.43 0.19
CA ALA A 175 -5.84 3.81 0.25
C ALA A 175 -5.91 2.52 -0.59
N ALA A 176 -5.14 2.48 -1.68
CA ALA A 176 -5.03 1.31 -2.55
C ALA A 176 -3.58 0.77 -2.52
N GLU A 177 -3.24 -0.12 -3.47
CA GLU A 177 -1.86 -0.65 -3.56
C GLU A 177 -0.83 0.45 -3.83
N VAL A 178 -1.21 1.51 -4.57
CA VAL A 178 -0.39 2.70 -4.85
C VAL A 178 -1.25 3.95 -4.75
N GLY A 179 -0.69 5.03 -4.21
CA GLY A 179 -1.38 6.29 -3.95
C GLY A 179 -0.95 7.46 -4.84
N GLY A 180 -1.72 8.55 -4.80
CA GLY A 180 -1.42 9.83 -5.43
C GLY A 180 -0.68 10.79 -4.50
N ASP A 181 -0.88 10.64 -3.20
CA ASP A 181 -0.27 11.47 -2.17
C ASP A 181 1.25 11.32 -2.08
N PHE A 182 1.90 12.37 -1.67
CA PHE A 182 3.32 12.36 -1.33
C PHE A 182 3.71 13.47 -0.36
N TYR A 183 4.81 13.24 0.32
CA TYR A 183 5.52 14.27 1.08
C TYR A 183 7.01 14.18 0.81
N ASP A 184 7.74 15.27 1.03
CA ASP A 184 9.19 15.26 0.91
C ASP A 184 9.86 16.31 1.80
N PHE A 185 11.13 16.04 2.12
CA PHE A 185 12.04 16.96 2.77
C PHE A 185 13.24 17.19 1.85
N ILE A 186 13.49 18.43 1.51
CA ILE A 186 14.57 18.80 0.59
C ILE A 186 15.57 19.70 1.31
N GLU A 187 16.80 19.27 1.39
CA GLU A 187 17.89 20.13 1.89
C GLU A 187 18.15 21.27 0.90
N LEU A 188 18.14 22.48 1.41
CA LEU A 188 18.31 23.70 0.64
C LEU A 188 19.60 24.43 1.07
N PRO A 189 20.10 25.37 0.25
CA PRO A 189 21.23 26.22 0.62
C PRO A 189 21.03 26.90 1.98
N GLU A 190 22.11 27.25 2.65
CA GLU A 190 22.15 27.89 3.97
C GLU A 190 21.59 27.07 5.13
N GLY A 191 21.39 25.76 4.93
CA GLY A 191 20.83 24.87 5.92
C GLY A 191 19.31 25.00 6.10
N LYS A 192 18.62 25.58 5.13
CA LYS A 192 17.16 25.62 5.07
C LYS A 192 16.61 24.27 4.63
N ILE A 193 15.36 24.00 4.95
CA ILE A 193 14.66 22.76 4.59
C ILE A 193 13.39 23.10 3.81
N GLY A 194 13.25 22.51 2.64
CA GLY A 194 12.00 22.48 1.88
C GLY A 194 11.09 21.38 2.40
N LEU A 195 9.86 21.74 2.72
CA LEU A 195 8.79 20.86 3.18
C LEU A 195 7.74 20.80 2.08
N ILE A 196 7.36 19.59 1.66
CA ILE A 196 6.39 19.38 0.60
C ILE A 196 5.33 18.40 1.09
N VAL A 197 4.07 18.73 0.82
CA VAL A 197 2.95 17.79 0.85
C VAL A 197 2.12 18.03 -0.40
N GLY A 198 1.72 16.99 -1.08
CA GLY A 198 0.91 17.12 -2.28
C GLY A 198 0.07 15.88 -2.53
N ASP A 199 -1.00 16.08 -3.28
CA ASP A 199 -1.95 15.04 -3.69
C ASP A 199 -2.26 15.17 -5.18
N VAL A 200 -2.32 14.04 -5.86
CA VAL A 200 -2.62 13.93 -7.30
C VAL A 200 -4.04 13.45 -7.49
N THR A 201 -4.81 14.19 -8.28
CA THR A 201 -6.18 13.77 -8.63
C THR A 201 -6.28 12.34 -9.12
N GLY A 202 -7.20 11.58 -8.52
CA GLY A 202 -7.44 10.18 -8.85
C GLY A 202 -6.57 9.25 -8.04
N HIS A 203 -6.60 7.98 -8.34
CA HIS A 203 -5.92 6.93 -7.57
C HIS A 203 -5.24 5.91 -8.47
N GLY A 204 -4.41 5.05 -7.87
CA GLY A 204 -3.76 3.94 -8.53
C GLY A 204 -2.55 4.37 -9.38
N VAL A 205 -2.16 3.51 -10.33
CA VAL A 205 -0.91 3.67 -11.08
C VAL A 205 -0.77 5.00 -11.82
N PRO A 206 -1.81 5.56 -12.48
CA PRO A 206 -1.69 6.87 -13.14
C PRO A 206 -1.34 7.99 -12.15
N ALA A 207 -2.01 8.04 -11.00
CA ALA A 207 -1.73 9.04 -9.95
C ALA A 207 -0.32 8.88 -9.39
N ALA A 208 0.11 7.64 -9.10
CA ALA A 208 1.46 7.34 -8.63
C ALA A 208 2.57 7.78 -9.61
N LEU A 209 2.35 7.66 -10.92
CA LEU A 209 3.32 8.14 -11.94
C LEU A 209 3.41 9.66 -11.98
N VAL A 210 2.27 10.36 -11.92
CA VAL A 210 2.25 11.84 -11.86
C VAL A 210 2.89 12.32 -10.56
N MET A 211 2.61 11.67 -9.43
CA MET A 211 3.25 11.93 -8.14
C MET A 211 4.77 11.82 -8.24
N ALA A 212 5.29 10.70 -8.77
CA ALA A 212 6.73 10.47 -8.90
C ALA A 212 7.42 11.53 -9.80
N THR A 213 6.74 11.93 -10.88
CA THR A 213 7.21 12.99 -11.77
C THR A 213 7.23 14.33 -11.05
N THR A 214 6.13 14.72 -10.41
CA THR A 214 5.99 15.99 -9.66
C THR A 214 7.07 16.11 -8.60
N ARG A 215 7.23 15.08 -7.77
CA ARG A 215 8.24 15.04 -6.73
C ARG A 215 9.67 15.15 -7.29
N SER A 216 9.96 14.49 -8.40
CA SER A 216 11.28 14.54 -9.04
C SER A 216 11.61 15.93 -9.55
N VAL A 217 10.63 16.61 -10.16
CA VAL A 217 10.81 17.99 -10.63
C VAL A 217 10.97 18.94 -9.45
N LEU A 218 10.16 18.83 -8.39
CA LEU A 218 10.30 19.61 -7.16
C LEU A 218 11.72 19.47 -6.58
N ARG A 219 12.23 18.24 -6.44
CA ARG A 219 13.60 17.99 -5.95
C ARG A 219 14.70 18.59 -6.81
N SER A 220 14.48 18.66 -8.12
CA SER A 220 15.43 19.26 -9.06
C SER A 220 15.45 20.79 -8.99
N GLU A 221 14.27 21.42 -8.88
CA GLU A 221 14.14 22.87 -8.97
C GLU A 221 14.27 23.57 -7.61
N ALA A 222 13.85 22.95 -6.51
CA ALA A 222 13.86 23.56 -5.18
C ALA A 222 15.24 24.06 -4.73
N PRO A 223 16.36 23.31 -4.87
CA PRO A 223 17.68 23.82 -4.47
C PRO A 223 18.19 24.99 -5.31
N ARG A 224 17.64 25.17 -6.52
CA ARG A 224 18.07 26.23 -7.46
C ARG A 224 17.32 27.54 -7.25
N LEU A 225 16.01 27.45 -7.05
CA LEU A 225 15.13 28.61 -6.98
C LEU A 225 14.88 29.06 -5.54
N VAL A 226 14.87 28.13 -4.59
CA VAL A 226 14.58 28.30 -3.16
C VAL A 226 13.18 28.86 -2.89
N ALA A 227 12.84 30.01 -3.48
CA ALA A 227 11.58 30.75 -3.32
C ALA A 227 10.36 29.85 -3.68
N PRO A 228 9.43 29.56 -2.73
CA PRO A 228 8.34 28.60 -2.94
C PRO A 228 7.45 28.89 -4.14
N GLY A 229 7.08 30.15 -4.33
CA GLY A 229 6.24 30.55 -5.46
C GLY A 229 6.91 30.33 -6.81
N ALA A 230 8.22 30.59 -6.90
CA ALA A 230 8.99 30.36 -8.11
C ALA A 230 9.14 28.89 -8.44
N VAL A 231 9.35 28.05 -7.42
CA VAL A 231 9.44 26.58 -7.57
C VAL A 231 8.12 26.03 -8.07
N LEU A 232 6.99 26.35 -7.42
CA LEU A 232 5.67 25.88 -7.83
C LEU A 232 5.31 26.33 -9.25
N ALA A 233 5.61 27.59 -9.64
CA ALA A 233 5.39 28.07 -10.99
C ALA A 233 6.18 27.25 -12.04
N ARG A 234 7.44 26.96 -11.74
CA ARG A 234 8.29 26.15 -12.63
C ARG A 234 7.79 24.72 -12.77
N VAL A 235 7.38 24.09 -11.66
CA VAL A 235 6.81 22.75 -11.64
C VAL A 235 5.48 22.72 -12.39
N ASN A 236 4.63 23.72 -12.21
CA ASN A 236 3.37 23.85 -12.95
C ASN A 236 3.59 23.87 -14.47
N ASP A 237 4.53 24.70 -14.94
CA ASP A 237 4.83 24.81 -16.37
C ASP A 237 5.36 23.51 -16.96
N PHE A 238 6.14 22.74 -16.16
CA PHE A 238 6.60 21.42 -16.55
C PHE A 238 5.42 20.45 -16.68
N LEU A 239 4.60 20.35 -15.63
CA LEU A 239 3.50 19.38 -15.58
C LEU A 239 2.42 19.63 -16.64
N ASN A 240 2.12 20.89 -16.97
CA ASN A 240 1.16 21.22 -18.02
C ASN A 240 1.48 20.59 -19.40
N ASN A 241 2.75 20.31 -19.65
CA ASN A 241 3.17 19.71 -20.92
C ASN A 241 3.22 18.18 -20.87
N ASP A 242 3.40 17.59 -19.68
CA ASP A 242 3.82 16.19 -19.55
C ASP A 242 2.79 15.28 -18.88
N ILE A 243 1.75 15.85 -18.21
CA ILE A 243 0.69 15.04 -17.60
C ILE A 243 -0.61 15.05 -18.43
N PRO A 244 -1.48 14.03 -18.27
CA PRO A 244 -2.80 14.01 -18.93
C PRO A 244 -3.64 15.23 -18.57
N GLN A 245 -4.39 15.79 -19.53
CA GLN A 245 -5.16 17.05 -19.37
C GLN A 245 -6.24 17.02 -18.28
N ASN A 246 -6.64 15.84 -17.84
CA ASN A 246 -7.64 15.65 -16.77
C ASN A 246 -7.00 15.37 -15.40
N MET A 247 -5.69 15.49 -15.29
CA MET A 247 -4.95 15.31 -14.05
C MET A 247 -4.31 16.62 -13.62
N PHE A 248 -4.26 16.84 -12.32
CA PHE A 248 -3.58 17.96 -11.68
C PHE A 248 -3.08 17.53 -10.30
N VAL A 249 -2.23 18.35 -9.71
CA VAL A 249 -1.63 18.07 -8.41
C VAL A 249 -1.89 19.23 -7.47
N THR A 250 -2.50 18.97 -6.32
CA THR A 250 -2.50 19.93 -5.23
C THR A 250 -1.16 19.84 -4.50
N CYS A 251 -0.55 20.96 -4.16
CA CYS A 251 0.76 20.94 -3.53
C CYS A 251 0.98 22.17 -2.64
N LEU A 252 1.41 21.91 -1.41
CA LEU A 252 1.97 22.93 -0.54
C LEU A 252 3.50 22.76 -0.52
N TYR A 253 4.21 23.84 -0.78
CA TYR A 253 5.65 23.91 -0.64
C TYR A 253 6.04 25.01 0.32
N ALA A 254 6.81 24.66 1.36
CA ALA A 254 7.27 25.59 2.38
C ALA A 254 8.78 25.46 2.57
N VAL A 255 9.45 26.58 2.84
CA VAL A 255 10.88 26.67 3.15
C VAL A 255 11.03 27.13 4.60
N LEU A 256 11.57 26.25 5.43
CA LEU A 256 11.87 26.49 6.83
C LEU A 256 13.35 26.86 7.00
N ASP A 257 13.62 27.95 7.71
CA ASP A 257 14.92 28.20 8.34
C ASP A 257 14.89 27.65 9.78
N PRO A 258 15.54 26.51 10.06
CA PRO A 258 15.46 25.89 11.39
C PRO A 258 16.08 26.73 12.50
N LYS A 259 17.02 27.64 12.17
CA LYS A 259 17.71 28.48 13.14
C LYS A 259 16.78 29.56 13.69
N THR A 260 16.07 30.22 12.80
CA THR A 260 15.19 31.33 13.15
C THR A 260 13.75 30.90 13.40
N GLY A 261 13.30 29.80 12.78
CA GLY A 261 11.90 29.37 12.72
C GLY A 261 11.10 30.12 11.66
N SER A 262 11.76 30.90 10.81
CA SER A 262 11.10 31.55 9.67
C SER A 262 10.63 30.49 8.66
N LEU A 263 9.38 30.61 8.24
CA LEU A 263 8.72 29.75 7.28
C LEU A 263 8.16 30.61 6.15
N VAL A 264 8.67 30.40 4.93
CA VAL A 264 8.09 30.98 3.71
C VAL A 264 7.38 29.88 2.94
N TYR A 265 6.14 30.10 2.53
CA TYR A 265 5.36 29.06 1.89
C TYR A 265 4.48 29.57 0.76
N ALA A 266 4.17 28.69 -0.18
CA ALA A 266 3.21 28.90 -1.26
C ALA A 266 2.34 27.65 -1.40
N ASN A 267 1.11 27.83 -1.86
CA ASN A 267 0.11 26.76 -1.96
C ASN A 267 -0.49 26.72 -3.37
N ALA A 268 -0.47 25.54 -3.95
CA ALA A 268 -1.09 25.23 -5.24
C ALA A 268 -2.37 24.40 -5.03
N GLY A 269 -3.36 24.96 -4.34
CA GLY A 269 -4.68 24.35 -4.14
C GLY A 269 -4.73 23.18 -3.15
N HIS A 270 -3.70 23.00 -2.33
CA HIS A 270 -3.62 21.97 -1.31
C HIS A 270 -4.27 22.40 0.00
N ASP A 271 -4.60 21.47 0.87
CA ASP A 271 -5.15 21.72 2.19
C ASP A 271 -4.26 22.62 3.04
N LEU A 272 -4.92 23.45 3.86
CA LEU A 272 -4.23 24.44 4.66
C LEU A 272 -3.59 23.81 5.90
N PRO A 273 -2.28 24.01 6.14
CA PRO A 273 -1.64 23.52 7.35
C PRO A 273 -2.22 24.14 8.61
N PHE A 274 -2.32 23.35 9.67
CA PHE A 274 -2.62 23.84 11.01
C PHE A 274 -1.34 24.22 11.76
N VAL A 275 -1.36 25.35 12.43
CA VAL A 275 -0.30 25.75 13.36
C VAL A 275 -0.89 25.94 14.74
N ARG A 276 -0.42 25.17 15.72
CA ARG A 276 -0.73 25.36 17.13
C ARG A 276 0.27 26.30 17.78
N ARG A 277 -0.26 27.35 18.44
CA ARG A 277 0.47 28.35 19.21
C ARG A 277 -0.11 28.44 20.62
N GLY A 278 0.53 27.81 21.59
CA GLY A 278 -0.08 27.63 22.92
C GLY A 278 -1.43 26.93 22.80
N ASP A 279 -2.50 27.58 23.26
CA ASP A 279 -3.87 27.03 23.25
C ASP A 279 -4.65 27.34 21.95
N THR A 280 -4.05 28.03 20.97
CA THR A 280 -4.72 28.40 19.73
C THR A 280 -4.22 27.59 18.54
N VAL A 281 -5.14 27.25 17.62
CA VAL A 281 -4.82 26.59 16.36
C VAL A 281 -5.26 27.46 15.21
N GLU A 282 -4.34 27.82 14.35
CA GLU A 282 -4.51 28.69 13.18
C GLU A 282 -4.28 27.89 11.88
N GLU A 283 -4.86 28.37 10.77
CA GLU A 283 -4.55 27.88 9.43
C GLU A 283 -3.56 28.79 8.73
N LEU A 284 -2.53 28.24 8.11
CA LEU A 284 -1.62 29.01 7.25
C LEU A 284 -2.27 29.20 5.88
N ARG A 285 -2.85 30.38 5.67
CA ARG A 285 -3.63 30.69 4.46
C ARG A 285 -2.74 31.16 3.32
N ALA A 286 -2.64 30.34 2.28
CA ALA A 286 -2.18 30.70 0.96
C ALA A 286 -3.08 29.99 -0.06
N THR A 287 -3.34 30.62 -1.18
CA THR A 287 -4.24 30.09 -2.21
C THR A 287 -3.55 30.13 -3.56
N GLY A 288 -3.84 29.13 -4.41
CA GLY A 288 -3.33 29.05 -5.78
C GLY A 288 -4.05 27.95 -6.52
N MET A 289 -3.92 27.93 -7.83
CA MET A 289 -4.46 26.86 -8.69
C MET A 289 -3.59 25.61 -8.56
N PRO A 290 -4.17 24.39 -8.58
CA PRO A 290 -3.41 23.15 -8.64
C PRO A 290 -2.39 23.14 -9.78
N LEU A 291 -1.27 22.48 -9.56
CA LEU A 291 -0.21 22.31 -10.56
C LEU A 291 -0.72 21.48 -11.73
N GLY A 292 -0.37 21.87 -12.96
CA GLY A 292 -0.79 21.20 -14.18
C GLY A 292 -2.20 21.57 -14.66
N ALA A 293 -3.00 22.30 -13.86
CA ALA A 293 -4.35 22.70 -14.25
C ALA A 293 -4.38 23.79 -15.34
N MET A 294 -3.47 24.74 -15.27
CA MET A 294 -3.36 25.85 -16.24
C MET A 294 -1.91 26.29 -16.43
N PRO A 295 -1.47 26.62 -17.65
CA PRO A 295 -0.11 27.10 -17.88
C PRO A 295 0.10 28.54 -17.36
N GLY A 296 1.35 28.86 -17.03
CA GLY A 296 1.77 30.21 -16.68
C GLY A 296 1.24 30.73 -15.35
N MET A 297 0.83 29.83 -14.43
CA MET A 297 0.35 30.20 -13.10
C MET A 297 1.47 30.78 -12.24
N LYS A 298 1.10 31.72 -11.39
CA LYS A 298 1.97 32.30 -10.35
C LYS A 298 1.40 31.98 -8.98
N TYR A 299 2.28 31.74 -8.03
CA TYR A 299 1.93 31.38 -6.67
C TYR A 299 2.46 32.44 -5.69
N ASP A 300 1.56 33.03 -4.93
CA ASP A 300 1.89 34.02 -3.93
C ASP A 300 2.61 33.38 -2.75
N GLU A 301 3.70 34.00 -2.32
CA GLU A 301 4.42 33.58 -1.13
C GLU A 301 3.83 34.25 0.11
N LYS A 302 3.75 33.50 1.18
CA LYS A 302 3.37 33.97 2.52
C LYS A 302 4.46 33.64 3.50
N GLU A 303 4.53 34.40 4.57
CA GLU A 303 5.51 34.25 5.62
C GLU A 303 4.81 33.91 6.95
N ALA A 304 5.42 33.06 7.73
CA ALA A 304 5.06 32.78 9.11
C ALA A 304 6.33 32.55 9.92
N THR A 305 6.21 32.60 11.25
CA THR A 305 7.30 32.21 12.14
C THR A 305 6.79 31.15 13.07
N LEU A 306 7.52 30.04 13.19
CA LEU A 306 7.30 29.02 14.20
C LEU A 306 8.17 29.36 15.41
N ASN A 307 7.55 29.80 16.50
CA ASN A 307 8.23 30.13 17.75
C ASN A 307 8.54 28.83 18.55
N PRO A 308 9.46 28.88 19.52
CA PRO A 308 9.64 27.78 20.45
C PRO A 308 8.31 27.38 21.12
N GLY A 309 7.95 26.08 21.03
CA GLY A 309 6.68 25.53 21.49
C GLY A 309 5.59 25.44 20.43
N ASP A 310 5.75 26.10 19.26
CA ASP A 310 4.78 25.99 18.16
C ASP A 310 4.90 24.62 17.48
N VAL A 311 3.75 24.11 17.00
CA VAL A 311 3.64 22.87 16.25
C VAL A 311 2.90 23.14 14.94
N ILE A 312 3.44 22.69 13.81
CA ILE A 312 2.76 22.71 12.52
C ILE A 312 2.40 21.30 12.09
N LEU A 313 1.20 21.12 11.54
CA LEU A 313 0.72 19.92 10.87
C LEU A 313 0.39 20.25 9.42
N LEU A 314 1.09 19.60 8.49
CA LEU A 314 0.75 19.52 7.07
C LEU A 314 0.04 18.20 6.84
N HIS A 315 -1.01 18.17 6.03
CA HIS A 315 -1.84 16.98 5.84
C HIS A 315 -2.49 16.99 4.46
N SER A 316 -2.87 15.80 3.98
CA SER A 316 -3.83 15.63 2.88
C SER A 316 -5.26 15.53 3.41
N ASP A 317 -6.23 15.45 2.52
CA ASP A 317 -7.66 15.40 2.82
C ASP A 317 -8.14 14.05 3.37
N GLY A 318 -7.38 12.96 3.17
CA GLY A 318 -7.79 11.60 3.52
C GLY A 318 -8.21 11.36 4.99
N VAL A 319 -7.71 12.18 5.94
CA VAL A 319 -8.21 12.13 7.33
C VAL A 319 -9.52 12.90 7.46
N ALA A 320 -9.59 14.10 6.85
CA ALA A 320 -10.75 14.97 6.99
C ALA A 320 -11.97 14.43 6.23
N GLU A 321 -11.76 13.79 5.09
CA GLU A 321 -12.81 13.25 4.22
C GLU A 321 -13.23 11.83 4.59
N ALA A 322 -12.56 11.15 5.51
CA ALA A 322 -12.95 9.83 5.98
C ALA A 322 -14.36 9.83 6.59
N HIS A 323 -15.14 8.80 6.29
CA HIS A 323 -16.54 8.67 6.70
C HIS A 323 -16.74 7.64 7.80
N ASP A 324 -17.68 7.95 8.71
CA ASP A 324 -18.23 6.98 9.65
C ASP A 324 -19.25 6.03 8.97
N PRO A 325 -19.76 5.00 9.66
CA PRO A 325 -20.80 4.12 9.13
C PRO A 325 -22.12 4.84 8.75
N GLN A 326 -22.34 6.06 9.25
CA GLN A 326 -23.49 6.91 8.92
C GLN A 326 -23.20 7.90 7.79
N ARG A 327 -22.00 7.78 7.13
CA ARG A 327 -21.56 8.64 6.03
C ARG A 327 -21.37 10.11 6.45
N GLN A 328 -21.02 10.35 7.72
CA GLN A 328 -20.59 11.66 8.19
C GLN A 328 -19.07 11.74 8.05
N MET A 329 -18.57 12.88 7.54
CA MET A 329 -17.11 13.12 7.43
C MET A 329 -16.48 13.37 8.80
N PHE A 330 -15.23 12.94 8.97
CA PHE A 330 -14.42 13.30 10.14
C PHE A 330 -14.29 14.81 10.28
N GLY A 331 -13.92 15.48 9.21
CA GLY A 331 -13.95 16.91 9.00
C GLY A 331 -12.80 17.71 9.64
N PHE A 332 -12.42 18.80 9.01
CA PHE A 332 -11.39 19.73 9.50
C PHE A 332 -11.65 20.29 10.91
N PRO A 333 -12.89 20.57 11.35
CA PRO A 333 -13.13 21.07 12.72
C PRO A 333 -12.68 20.10 13.81
N ARG A 334 -12.92 18.78 13.62
CA ARG A 334 -12.47 17.74 14.56
C ARG A 334 -10.97 17.60 14.53
N MET A 335 -10.38 17.58 13.35
CA MET A 335 -8.93 17.53 13.16
C MET A 335 -8.23 18.72 13.84
N ARG A 336 -8.72 19.95 13.62
CA ARG A 336 -8.23 21.16 14.26
C ARG A 336 -8.30 21.11 15.80
N LYS A 337 -9.40 20.58 16.33
CA LYS A 337 -9.55 20.40 17.79
C LYS A 337 -8.47 19.46 18.34
N LEU A 338 -8.26 18.31 17.69
CA LEU A 338 -7.26 17.34 18.10
C LEU A 338 -5.83 17.90 18.02
N VAL A 339 -5.50 18.69 17.00
CA VAL A 339 -4.21 19.39 16.91
C VAL A 339 -4.00 20.30 18.13
N GLY A 340 -5.07 20.90 18.66
CA GLY A 340 -4.99 21.72 19.88
C GLY A 340 -4.81 20.92 21.18
N GLU A 341 -5.32 19.72 21.22
CA GLU A 341 -5.39 18.90 22.45
C GLU A 341 -4.25 17.87 22.59
N LEU A 342 -3.75 17.35 21.46
CA LEU A 342 -2.73 16.32 21.45
C LEU A 342 -1.30 16.90 21.58
N GLY A 343 -0.34 16.05 21.86
CA GLY A 343 1.08 16.37 21.98
C GLY A 343 1.72 16.89 20.67
N SER A 344 2.93 16.48 20.38
CA SER A 344 3.68 16.87 19.18
C SER A 344 4.39 15.66 18.56
N GLY A 345 4.89 15.81 17.36
CA GLY A 345 5.61 14.75 16.67
C GLY A 345 4.74 13.50 16.46
N HIS A 346 5.26 12.34 16.83
CA HIS A 346 4.54 11.06 16.70
C HIS A 346 3.26 11.00 17.54
N GLU A 347 3.26 11.59 18.74
CA GLU A 347 2.08 11.60 19.61
C GLU A 347 0.88 12.29 18.95
N LEU A 348 1.10 13.38 18.20
CA LEU A 348 0.06 14.04 17.43
C LEU A 348 -0.48 13.14 16.31
N ILE A 349 0.40 12.50 15.55
CA ILE A 349 0.02 11.60 14.45
C ILE A 349 -0.74 10.40 14.98
N ASP A 350 -0.21 9.73 16.01
CA ASP A 350 -0.80 8.54 16.61
C ASP A 350 -2.21 8.85 17.17
N GLY A 351 -2.35 9.97 17.88
CA GLY A 351 -3.63 10.40 18.43
C GLY A 351 -4.67 10.76 17.37
N LEU A 352 -4.25 11.38 16.26
CA LEU A 352 -5.12 11.64 15.10
C LEU A 352 -5.60 10.34 14.46
N LEU A 353 -4.70 9.37 14.23
CA LEU A 353 -5.02 8.07 13.63
C LEU A 353 -5.92 7.23 14.55
N GLU A 354 -5.69 7.26 15.86
CA GLU A 354 -6.54 6.59 16.83
C GLU A 354 -7.95 7.19 16.87
N SER A 355 -8.05 8.52 16.89
CA SER A 355 -9.34 9.21 16.82
C SER A 355 -10.08 8.92 15.53
N LEU A 356 -9.36 8.84 14.40
CA LEU A 356 -9.91 8.46 13.11
C LEU A 356 -10.47 7.04 13.15
N HIS A 357 -9.69 6.08 13.66
CA HIS A 357 -10.13 4.68 13.78
C HIS A 357 -11.37 4.51 14.66
N HIS A 358 -11.43 5.21 15.80
CA HIS A 358 -12.63 5.22 16.64
C HIS A 358 -13.86 5.80 15.93
N PHE A 359 -13.66 6.82 15.11
CA PHE A 359 -14.73 7.46 14.38
C PHE A 359 -15.28 6.60 13.24
N THR A 360 -14.38 6.02 12.45
CA THR A 360 -14.74 5.22 11.27
C THR A 360 -15.17 3.78 11.62
N GLY A 361 -14.68 3.25 12.75
CA GLY A 361 -15.00 1.90 13.22
C GLY A 361 -14.15 0.80 12.56
N PRO A 362 -14.25 -0.45 13.09
CA PRO A 362 -13.33 -1.54 12.74
C PRO A 362 -13.51 -2.13 11.33
N SER A 363 -14.61 -1.84 10.66
CA SER A 363 -14.91 -2.32 9.29
C SER A 363 -14.69 -1.26 8.22
N TRP A 364 -14.04 -0.16 8.56
CA TRP A 364 -13.77 0.92 7.62
C TRP A 364 -12.70 0.52 6.61
N GLU A 365 -13.01 0.69 5.34
CA GLU A 365 -12.04 0.65 4.25
C GLU A 365 -11.60 2.09 3.97
N GLN A 366 -10.30 2.32 3.95
CA GLN A 366 -9.72 3.65 3.72
C GLN A 366 -10.15 4.14 2.32
N GLU A 367 -10.73 5.35 2.28
CA GLU A 367 -11.34 5.92 1.07
C GLU A 367 -10.32 6.70 0.24
N ASP A 368 -9.34 7.35 0.89
CA ASP A 368 -8.28 8.13 0.25
C ASP A 368 -6.93 7.99 0.96
N ASP A 369 -5.85 8.41 0.31
CA ASP A 369 -4.51 8.37 0.86
C ASP A 369 -4.40 9.27 2.11
N ILE A 370 -3.65 8.85 3.10
CA ILE A 370 -3.42 9.63 4.32
C ILE A 370 -1.95 10.04 4.38
N THR A 371 -1.72 11.35 4.36
CA THR A 371 -0.41 11.96 4.53
C THR A 371 -0.45 12.96 5.67
N LEU A 372 0.40 12.76 6.67
CA LEU A 372 0.56 13.64 7.83
C LEU A 372 2.04 13.96 8.02
N VAL A 373 2.40 15.24 8.09
CA VAL A 373 3.76 15.70 8.39
C VAL A 373 3.69 16.76 9.47
N THR A 374 4.37 16.55 10.58
CA THR A 374 4.40 17.48 11.70
C THR A 374 5.81 17.90 12.05
N LEU A 375 5.96 19.18 12.37
CA LEU A 375 7.17 19.75 12.92
C LEU A 375 6.81 20.54 14.18
N ALA A 376 7.53 20.29 15.26
CA ALA A 376 7.39 21.02 16.50
C ALA A 376 8.73 21.66 16.87
N ARG A 377 8.73 22.97 17.15
CA ARG A 377 9.91 23.66 17.65
C ARG A 377 10.02 23.48 19.16
N SER A 378 11.13 22.94 19.64
CA SER A 378 11.34 22.74 21.09
C SER A 378 11.20 24.06 21.84
N PRO A 379 10.61 24.07 23.07
CA PRO A 379 10.52 25.27 23.90
C PRO A 379 11.89 25.89 24.18
N ALA A 380 11.97 27.22 24.27
CA ALA A 380 13.19 27.91 24.63
C ALA A 380 13.63 27.52 26.06
N GLY A 381 14.81 26.92 26.22
CA GLY A 381 15.34 26.46 27.52
C GLY A 381 15.03 25.02 27.89
N GLY A 382 14.30 24.28 27.04
CA GLY A 382 14.22 22.83 27.15
C GLY A 382 15.43 22.19 26.48
N ASP A 383 16.03 21.19 27.12
CA ASP A 383 17.04 20.36 26.46
C ASP A 383 16.41 19.73 25.22
N SER A 384 16.91 20.14 24.05
CA SER A 384 16.36 19.67 22.78
C SER A 384 16.54 18.16 22.66
N GLU A 385 15.44 17.43 22.52
CA GLU A 385 15.50 16.01 22.18
C GLU A 385 16.30 15.84 20.89
N ARG A 386 17.41 15.14 20.98
CA ARG A 386 18.28 14.82 19.86
C ARG A 386 18.05 13.37 19.44
N VAL A 387 17.54 13.17 18.24
CA VAL A 387 17.43 11.83 17.64
C VAL A 387 18.82 11.34 17.29
N LEU A 388 19.23 10.22 17.88
CA LEU A 388 20.51 9.57 17.61
C LEU A 388 20.43 8.64 16.39
N THR A 389 19.34 7.86 16.33
CA THR A 389 19.02 6.99 15.20
C THR A 389 17.53 6.70 15.18
N GLU A 390 16.99 6.49 14.00
CA GLU A 390 15.63 6.02 13.77
C GLU A 390 15.64 5.04 12.59
N PHE A 391 14.97 3.90 12.72
CA PHE A 391 14.97 2.87 11.69
C PHE A 391 13.86 1.85 11.89
N GLU A 392 13.59 1.14 10.80
CA GLU A 392 12.74 -0.05 10.77
C GLU A 392 13.56 -1.31 10.60
N GLU A 393 13.10 -2.40 11.19
CA GLU A 393 13.65 -3.73 11.00
C GLU A 393 12.51 -4.75 10.84
N SER A 394 12.63 -5.70 9.91
CA SER A 394 11.58 -6.71 9.69
C SER A 394 11.43 -7.64 10.90
N SER A 395 10.21 -8.16 11.12
CA SER A 395 9.92 -9.09 12.22
C SER A 395 10.37 -10.53 11.94
N ALA A 396 11.54 -10.69 11.31
CA ALA A 396 12.16 -11.98 11.12
C ALA A 396 12.88 -12.43 12.40
N PRO A 397 12.83 -13.73 12.77
CA PRO A 397 13.57 -14.27 13.90
C PRO A 397 15.08 -13.97 13.78
N GLY A 398 15.69 -13.47 14.85
CA GLY A 398 17.12 -13.10 14.88
C GLY A 398 17.39 -11.61 14.65
N ASN A 399 16.41 -10.85 14.18
CA ASN A 399 16.57 -9.40 13.94
C ASN A 399 16.58 -8.58 15.25
N GLU A 400 16.17 -9.14 16.39
CA GLU A 400 16.35 -8.52 17.70
C GLU A 400 17.82 -8.17 17.98
N ARG A 401 18.75 -8.97 17.49
CA ARG A 401 20.20 -8.71 17.59
C ARG A 401 20.63 -7.53 16.73
N ARG A 402 20.11 -7.42 15.50
CA ARG A 402 20.41 -6.31 14.61
C ARG A 402 19.88 -4.99 15.17
N ILE A 403 18.68 -5.02 15.76
CA ILE A 403 18.10 -3.87 16.46
C ILE A 403 19.01 -3.46 17.61
N MET A 404 19.39 -4.42 18.49
CA MET A 404 20.29 -4.17 19.60
C MET A 404 21.63 -3.59 19.14
N ASP A 405 22.27 -4.16 18.10
CA ASP A 405 23.57 -3.71 17.59
C ASP A 405 23.49 -2.28 17.03
N ARG A 406 22.41 -1.93 16.32
CA ARG A 406 22.19 -0.58 15.78
C ARG A 406 21.97 0.44 16.90
N VAL A 407 21.18 0.09 17.91
CA VAL A 407 20.99 0.94 19.09
C VAL A 407 22.31 1.10 19.84
N ALA A 408 23.05 0.01 20.07
CA ALA A 408 24.34 0.06 20.75
C ALA A 408 25.36 0.96 20.03
N ALA A 409 25.41 0.87 18.69
CA ALA A 409 26.27 1.75 17.88
C ALA A 409 25.88 3.23 18.01
N ALA A 410 24.56 3.54 18.06
CA ALA A 410 24.09 4.92 18.18
C ALA A 410 24.37 5.57 19.54
N VAL A 411 24.46 4.76 20.62
CA VAL A 411 24.65 5.27 21.99
C VAL A 411 26.10 5.13 22.48
N GLY A 412 27.01 4.55 21.68
CA GLY A 412 28.37 4.24 22.10
C GLY A 412 29.19 5.43 22.60
N ASP A 413 28.94 6.62 22.05
CA ASP A 413 29.67 7.86 22.39
C ASP A 413 29.01 8.70 23.51
N LEU A 414 27.92 8.20 24.14
CA LEU A 414 27.18 8.97 25.15
C LEU A 414 27.81 8.93 26.55
N GLY A 415 28.89 8.16 26.75
CA GLY A 415 29.58 8.08 28.04
C GLY A 415 28.84 7.25 29.07
N LEU A 416 27.98 6.31 28.68
CA LEU A 416 27.39 5.34 29.62
C LEU A 416 28.48 4.44 30.21
N SER A 417 28.39 4.15 31.52
CA SER A 417 29.26 3.15 32.12
C SER A 417 29.04 1.77 31.46
N GLN A 418 30.08 0.94 31.40
CA GLN A 418 30.02 -0.39 30.77
C GLN A 418 28.84 -1.22 31.29
N LYS A 419 28.57 -1.15 32.59
CA LYS A 419 27.45 -1.88 33.21
C LYS A 419 26.10 -1.38 32.71
N ARG A 420 25.90 -0.08 32.58
CA ARG A 420 24.63 0.52 32.08
C ARG A 420 24.47 0.21 30.60
N PHE A 421 25.54 0.28 29.83
CA PHE A 421 25.54 -0.06 28.40
C PHE A 421 25.10 -1.51 28.15
N GLU A 422 25.66 -2.49 28.90
CA GLU A 422 25.26 -3.91 28.77
C GLU A 422 23.82 -4.15 29.25
N ARG A 423 23.35 -3.44 30.27
CA ARG A 423 21.94 -3.50 30.71
C ARG A 423 21.02 -2.97 29.62
N LEU A 424 21.35 -1.83 28.99
CA LEU A 424 20.57 -1.28 27.88
C LEU A 424 20.49 -2.26 26.71
N LYS A 425 21.59 -2.85 26.29
CA LYS A 425 21.64 -3.86 25.23
C LYS A 425 20.70 -5.03 25.53
N THR A 426 20.73 -5.53 26.76
CA THR A 426 19.86 -6.64 27.18
C THR A 426 18.38 -6.22 27.14
N ALA A 427 18.04 -5.03 27.64
CA ALA A 427 16.67 -4.51 27.64
C ALA A 427 16.15 -4.29 26.21
N VAL A 428 16.98 -3.72 25.33
CA VAL A 428 16.63 -3.51 23.93
C VAL A 428 16.42 -4.83 23.17
N SER A 429 17.30 -5.82 23.39
CA SER A 429 17.16 -7.14 22.77
C SER A 429 15.87 -7.83 23.19
N GLU A 430 15.53 -7.79 24.49
CA GLU A 430 14.30 -8.41 25.03
C GLU A 430 13.05 -7.66 24.54
N ALA A 431 13.06 -6.32 24.51
CA ALA A 431 11.95 -5.52 24.02
C ALA A 431 11.73 -5.73 22.51
N ALA A 432 12.80 -5.79 21.73
CA ALA A 432 12.73 -6.08 20.30
C ALA A 432 12.21 -7.50 20.02
N MET A 433 12.62 -8.49 20.80
CA MET A 433 12.10 -9.86 20.70
C MET A 433 10.61 -9.90 21.01
N ASN A 434 10.16 -9.19 22.05
CA ASN A 434 8.73 -9.10 22.39
C ASN A 434 7.92 -8.44 21.25
N ALA A 435 8.43 -7.38 20.65
CA ALA A 435 7.80 -6.72 19.51
C ALA A 435 7.70 -7.65 18.28
N ILE A 436 8.76 -8.42 17.98
CA ILE A 436 8.80 -9.36 16.87
C ILE A 436 7.87 -10.57 17.12
N GLU A 437 8.01 -11.24 18.27
CA GLU A 437 7.32 -12.50 18.55
C GLU A 437 5.86 -12.30 18.98
N HIS A 438 5.61 -11.34 19.85
CA HIS A 438 4.30 -11.13 20.49
C HIS A 438 3.49 -10.03 19.82
N GLY A 439 4.13 -8.92 19.47
CA GLY A 439 3.52 -7.82 18.73
C GLY A 439 3.20 -8.24 17.29
N ASN A 440 4.20 -8.32 16.45
CA ASN A 440 4.06 -8.60 15.03
C ASN A 440 3.89 -10.09 14.68
N ARG A 441 3.98 -11.00 15.67
CA ARG A 441 3.78 -12.47 15.53
C ARG A 441 4.64 -13.09 14.43
N LEU A 442 5.89 -12.67 14.33
CA LEU A 442 6.86 -13.14 13.34
C LEU A 442 6.43 -12.84 11.89
N ASN A 443 5.50 -11.89 11.68
CA ASN A 443 5.12 -11.48 10.34
C ASN A 443 6.20 -10.53 9.78
N VAL A 444 7.00 -11.02 8.83
CA VAL A 444 8.11 -10.29 8.23
C VAL A 444 7.70 -9.03 7.45
N GLU A 445 6.43 -8.92 7.09
CA GLU A 445 5.87 -7.75 6.39
C GLU A 445 5.50 -6.61 7.34
N LEU A 446 5.42 -6.89 8.65
CA LEU A 446 5.18 -5.89 9.68
C LEU A 446 6.53 -5.52 10.31
N PRO A 447 7.07 -4.32 10.06
CA PRO A 447 8.34 -3.89 10.63
C PRO A 447 8.17 -3.55 12.12
N VAL A 448 9.29 -3.65 12.84
CA VAL A 448 9.47 -3.03 14.16
C VAL A 448 10.16 -1.69 13.96
N HIS A 449 9.52 -0.64 14.44
CA HIS A 449 10.08 0.72 14.43
C HIS A 449 10.91 0.94 15.68
N VAL A 450 12.11 1.51 15.51
CA VAL A 450 13.00 1.84 16.62
C VAL A 450 13.49 3.28 16.50
N ARG A 451 13.30 4.06 17.57
CA ARG A 451 13.79 5.43 17.68
C ARG A 451 14.60 5.60 18.96
N VAL A 452 15.77 6.20 18.84
CA VAL A 452 16.67 6.46 19.97
C VAL A 452 16.89 7.96 20.09
N THR A 453 16.57 8.52 21.23
CA THR A 453 16.65 9.96 21.50
C THR A 453 17.40 10.24 22.80
N VAL A 454 18.00 11.43 22.88
CA VAL A 454 18.59 11.98 24.09
C VAL A 454 18.02 13.36 24.34
N SER A 455 17.56 13.60 25.55
CA SER A 455 17.09 14.91 26.01
C SER A 455 17.66 15.17 27.41
N GLY A 456 18.49 16.19 27.54
CA GLY A 456 19.22 16.47 28.77
C GLY A 456 20.12 15.30 29.19
N ASP A 457 19.80 14.71 30.32
CA ASP A 457 20.48 13.55 30.88
C ASP A 457 19.71 12.22 30.68
N GLU A 458 18.61 12.25 29.92
CA GLU A 458 17.81 11.05 29.61
C GLU A 458 18.07 10.53 28.19
N LEU A 459 18.41 9.25 28.09
CA LEU A 459 18.39 8.45 26.87
C LEU A 459 17.08 7.67 26.84
N VAL A 460 16.34 7.79 25.73
CA VAL A 460 15.09 7.05 25.48
C VAL A 460 15.23 6.20 24.24
N VAL A 461 14.94 4.89 24.37
CA VAL A 461 14.82 3.96 23.25
C VAL A 461 13.36 3.56 23.12
N ARG A 462 12.69 4.01 22.08
CA ARG A 462 11.31 3.68 21.76
C ARG A 462 11.28 2.57 20.72
N ILE A 463 10.56 1.48 21.01
CA ILE A 463 10.36 0.32 20.14
C ILE A 463 8.87 0.15 19.93
N VAL A 464 8.42 0.13 18.67
CA VAL A 464 7.01 0.08 18.29
C VAL A 464 6.77 -1.12 17.38
N ASP A 465 5.73 -1.90 17.68
CA ASP A 465 5.21 -2.99 16.85
C ASP A 465 3.79 -2.71 16.36
N ASN A 466 3.32 -3.46 15.37
CA ASN A 466 1.99 -3.32 14.77
C ASN A 466 0.96 -4.32 15.35
N GLY A 467 1.17 -4.79 16.57
CA GLY A 467 0.35 -5.81 17.22
C GLY A 467 -0.88 -5.31 17.97
N GLY A 468 -1.31 -4.06 17.77
CA GLY A 468 -2.35 -3.35 18.53
C GLY A 468 -3.66 -4.09 18.77
N GLY A 469 -4.49 -3.53 19.67
CA GLY A 469 -5.80 -4.05 20.02
C GLY A 469 -5.81 -5.09 21.16
N ARG A 470 -4.68 -5.32 21.84
CA ARG A 470 -4.60 -6.14 23.06
C ARG A 470 -3.75 -5.43 24.09
N ASP A 471 -4.18 -5.46 25.34
CA ASP A 471 -3.38 -4.90 26.43
C ASP A 471 -2.09 -5.70 26.61
N ILE A 472 -0.98 -4.99 26.79
CA ILE A 472 0.28 -5.58 27.22
C ILE A 472 0.09 -5.96 28.70
N PRO A 473 0.31 -7.22 29.09
CA PRO A 473 0.15 -7.64 30.47
C PRO A 473 1.13 -6.88 31.39
N GLU A 474 0.68 -6.51 32.59
CA GLU A 474 1.59 -5.93 33.60
C GLU A 474 2.74 -6.90 33.92
N PRO A 475 3.95 -6.37 34.22
CA PRO A 475 5.10 -7.21 34.57
C PRO A 475 4.82 -8.01 35.83
N GLU A 476 4.74 -9.33 35.72
CA GLU A 476 4.58 -10.22 36.85
C GLU A 476 5.91 -10.36 37.63
N ILE A 477 5.86 -10.28 38.95
CA ILE A 477 7.02 -10.55 39.79
C ILE A 477 7.32 -12.06 39.75
N PRO A 478 8.55 -12.47 39.38
CA PRO A 478 8.90 -13.88 39.28
C PRO A 478 8.85 -14.55 40.66
N ASP A 479 8.04 -15.59 40.83
CA ASP A 479 8.08 -16.50 41.94
C ASP A 479 8.85 -17.78 41.54
N LEU A 480 10.08 -17.90 42.04
CA LEU A 480 10.97 -19.01 41.73
C LEU A 480 10.47 -20.35 42.30
N GLU A 481 9.80 -20.33 43.46
CA GLU A 481 9.25 -21.53 44.10
C GLU A 481 8.02 -22.03 43.34
N ALA A 482 7.09 -21.13 43.01
CA ALA A 482 5.92 -21.44 42.17
C ALA A 482 6.29 -21.94 40.76
N LYS A 483 7.43 -21.49 40.22
CA LYS A 483 7.94 -21.97 38.92
C LYS A 483 8.53 -23.38 39.03
N LEU A 484 9.27 -23.70 40.04
CA LEU A 484 9.81 -25.04 40.30
C LEU A 484 8.69 -26.07 40.54
N GLU A 485 7.57 -25.61 41.09
CA GLU A 485 6.36 -26.41 41.31
C GLU A 485 5.44 -26.48 40.07
N GLY A 486 5.79 -25.82 38.95
CA GLY A 486 5.01 -25.83 37.70
C GLY A 486 3.74 -24.96 37.74
N LEU A 487 3.57 -24.14 38.78
CA LEU A 487 2.41 -23.25 39.00
C LEU A 487 2.53 -21.95 38.20
N GLN A 488 3.75 -21.54 37.84
CA GLN A 488 4.00 -20.36 36.99
C GLN A 488 4.55 -20.78 35.61
N LYS A 489 4.01 -20.22 34.52
CA LYS A 489 4.47 -20.51 33.17
C LYS A 489 5.92 -20.06 32.97
N PRO A 490 6.76 -20.78 32.21
CA PRO A 490 8.15 -20.39 31.90
C PRO A 490 8.29 -19.07 31.16
N ARG A 491 7.22 -18.57 30.51
CA ARG A 491 7.14 -17.34 29.71
C ARG A 491 6.43 -16.25 30.48
N GLY A 492 6.94 -15.01 30.44
CA GLY A 492 6.31 -13.82 31.08
C GLY A 492 7.27 -12.94 31.88
N TRP A 493 8.57 -13.26 31.90
CA TRP A 493 9.54 -12.49 32.69
C TRP A 493 10.24 -11.38 31.89
N GLY A 494 10.00 -11.32 30.55
CA GLY A 494 10.65 -10.35 29.68
C GLY A 494 10.43 -8.91 30.12
N LEU A 495 9.19 -8.49 30.36
CA LEU A 495 8.88 -7.14 30.84
C LEU A 495 9.44 -6.85 32.22
N PHE A 496 9.45 -7.85 33.13
CA PHE A 496 10.10 -7.71 34.44
C PHE A 496 11.62 -7.51 34.31
N LEU A 497 12.27 -8.27 33.44
CA LEU A 497 13.70 -8.12 33.15
C LEU A 497 13.99 -6.73 32.60
N ILE A 498 13.23 -6.29 31.58
CA ILE A 498 13.37 -4.97 30.97
C ILE A 498 13.27 -3.89 32.05
N LYS A 499 12.21 -3.90 32.89
CA LYS A 499 11.97 -2.93 33.94
C LYS A 499 13.11 -2.84 34.94
N ASN A 500 13.81 -3.96 35.22
CA ASN A 500 14.97 -3.98 36.13
C ASN A 500 16.30 -3.63 35.44
N MET A 501 16.35 -3.53 34.13
CA MET A 501 17.54 -3.19 33.36
C MET A 501 17.66 -1.71 33.03
N VAL A 502 16.55 -0.96 33.06
CA VAL A 502 16.47 0.48 32.75
C VAL A 502 16.05 1.28 33.98
N ASP A 503 16.15 2.60 33.90
CA ASP A 503 15.78 3.47 35.02
C ASP A 503 14.27 3.72 35.08
N ASP A 504 13.60 3.77 33.89
CA ASP A 504 12.14 3.81 33.78
C ASP A 504 11.71 3.07 32.49
N MET A 505 10.49 2.56 32.50
CA MET A 505 9.86 1.87 31.38
C MET A 505 8.42 2.34 31.22
N ARG A 506 8.08 2.86 30.04
CA ARG A 506 6.74 3.33 29.72
C ARG A 506 6.14 2.44 28.63
N LEU A 507 4.90 2.01 28.84
CA LEU A 507 4.16 1.17 27.90
C LEU A 507 2.97 1.97 27.38
N HIS A 508 2.83 2.04 26.08
CA HIS A 508 1.68 2.64 25.43
C HIS A 508 1.07 1.62 24.48
N THR A 509 -0.23 1.39 24.63
CA THR A 509 -1.00 0.50 23.76
C THR A 509 -2.07 1.31 23.06
N THR A 510 -2.11 1.20 21.74
CA THR A 510 -3.17 1.73 20.91
C THR A 510 -3.89 0.59 20.19
N ASN A 511 -4.98 0.87 19.50
CA ASN A 511 -5.67 -0.14 18.69
C ASN A 511 -4.83 -0.64 17.51
N MET A 512 -3.78 0.08 17.12
CA MET A 512 -2.96 -0.22 15.94
C MET A 512 -1.59 -0.76 16.27
N HIS A 513 -0.99 -0.34 17.39
CA HIS A 513 0.38 -0.69 17.74
C HIS A 513 0.63 -0.68 19.26
N HIS A 514 1.67 -1.39 19.66
CA HIS A 514 2.24 -1.26 21.00
C HIS A 514 3.56 -0.49 20.91
N SER A 515 3.84 0.30 21.93
CA SER A 515 5.09 1.04 22.06
C SER A 515 5.66 0.83 23.46
N ILE A 516 6.93 0.45 23.50
CA ILE A 516 7.71 0.39 24.73
C ILE A 516 8.82 1.44 24.69
N GLU A 517 8.89 2.27 25.72
CA GLU A 517 9.98 3.23 25.90
C GLU A 517 10.87 2.78 27.04
N LEU A 518 12.15 2.65 26.75
CA LEU A 518 13.20 2.31 27.68
C LEU A 518 13.96 3.57 28.02
N VAL A 519 13.84 4.05 29.26
CA VAL A 519 14.48 5.29 29.70
C VAL A 519 15.71 4.96 30.54
N MET A 520 16.83 5.55 30.17
CA MET A 520 18.09 5.40 30.91
C MET A 520 18.75 6.77 31.12
N LYS A 521 19.08 7.11 32.36
CA LYS A 521 19.80 8.34 32.69
C LYS A 521 21.26 8.23 32.27
N LEU A 522 21.79 9.29 31.68
CA LEU A 522 23.19 9.39 31.33
C LEU A 522 24.01 9.62 32.61
N ASP A 523 25.22 9.05 32.69
CA ASP A 523 26.11 9.32 33.77
C ASP A 523 26.57 10.79 33.69
N PRO A 524 26.64 11.56 34.80
CA PRO A 524 27.09 12.92 34.77
C PRO A 524 28.52 12.97 34.20
N LYS A 525 28.76 13.87 33.22
CA LYS A 525 30.10 14.08 32.69
C LYS A 525 31.02 14.48 33.82
N GLU A 526 31.95 13.61 34.24
CA GLU A 526 33.04 13.99 35.10
C GLU A 526 33.88 15.07 34.39
N GLY A 527 33.82 16.32 34.87
CA GLY A 527 34.78 17.36 34.49
C GLY A 527 34.20 18.57 33.74
N ALA A 528 33.43 19.41 34.42
CA ALA A 528 33.27 20.81 34.07
C ALA A 528 33.47 21.73 35.29
N ASP A 529 34.47 21.38 36.13
CA ASP A 529 35.03 22.27 37.17
C ASP A 529 36.55 22.11 37.15
N GLN A 530 37.21 22.85 36.23
CA GLN A 530 38.58 23.37 36.43
C GLN A 530 38.76 24.63 35.60
#